data_51d9111d807431436ee06bc30ea36774
#
_entry.id   51d9111d807431436ee06bc30ea36774
#
_cell.length_a   1.000
_cell.length_b   1.000
_cell.length_c   1.000
_cell.angle_alpha   90.00
_cell.angle_beta   90.00
_cell.angle_gamma   90.00
#
_symmetry.space_group_name_H-M   'P 1'
#
loop_
_entity.id
_entity.type
_entity.pdbx_description
1 polymer ?
#
loop_
_entity_poly.entity_id
_entity_poly.type
_entity_poly.pdbx_seq_one_letter_code
_entity_poly.pdbx_strand_id
1 'polypeptide(L)'
;MDVSQYLEIFLDESNEHLQTLSDQLIILEKEPDNSDTINEIFRAAHSLKGMAGTMGYKRMQNLTHDMENVFSEVRNGNMEVNSNLVDVLFQCLDALETYVDNIRETQDEGTDDNEPIIKALNAFIASEGKGNCLLYTSPSP
;
A
#
# COMPACT_ATOMS: atom_id res chain seq x y z
N MET A 1 -8.84 -23.85 15.72
CA MET A 1 -7.72 -22.89 15.90
C MET A 1 -8.24 -21.69 16.68
N ASP A 2 -7.56 -21.31 17.71
CA ASP A 2 -8.00 -20.18 18.53
C ASP A 2 -7.45 -18.85 17.97
N VAL A 3 -7.94 -17.75 18.54
CA VAL A 3 -7.59 -16.41 18.07
C VAL A 3 -6.08 -16.16 18.11
N SER A 4 -5.40 -16.66 19.14
CA SER A 4 -3.96 -16.42 19.27
C SER A 4 -3.16 -17.12 18.17
N GLN A 5 -3.62 -18.27 17.69
CA GLN A 5 -2.96 -18.95 16.58
C GLN A 5 -3.16 -18.22 15.26
N TYR A 6 -4.37 -17.71 15.00
CA TYR A 6 -4.62 -16.88 13.84
C TYR A 6 -3.79 -15.62 13.87
N LEU A 7 -3.69 -15.00 15.03
CA LEU A 7 -2.91 -13.77 15.20
C LEU A 7 -1.43 -14.01 14.92
N GLU A 8 -0.89 -15.12 15.42
CA GLU A 8 0.50 -15.47 15.21
C GLU A 8 0.81 -15.67 13.73
N ILE A 9 -0.08 -16.40 13.02
CA ILE A 9 0.06 -16.59 11.57
C ILE A 9 -0.01 -15.24 10.85
N PHE A 10 -0.97 -14.41 11.22
CA PHE A 10 -1.10 -13.08 10.63
C PHE A 10 0.18 -12.26 10.79
N LEU A 11 0.76 -12.25 12.00
CA LEU A 11 1.98 -11.49 12.26
C LEU A 11 3.17 -12.02 11.45
N ASP A 12 3.31 -13.35 11.39
CA ASP A 12 4.41 -13.96 10.64
C ASP A 12 4.31 -13.65 9.15
N GLU A 13 3.12 -13.82 8.57
CA GLU A 13 2.93 -13.59 7.15
C GLU A 13 2.99 -12.10 6.81
N SER A 14 2.46 -11.25 7.69
CA SER A 14 2.55 -9.81 7.49
C SER A 14 4.01 -9.34 7.46
N ASN A 15 4.83 -9.87 8.36
CA ASN A 15 6.25 -9.53 8.38
C ASN A 15 6.95 -9.92 7.08
N GLU A 16 6.61 -11.09 6.52
CA GLU A 16 7.19 -11.51 5.24
C GLU A 16 6.78 -10.58 4.10
N HIS A 17 5.52 -10.20 4.05
CA HIS A 17 5.04 -9.29 3.02
C HIS A 17 5.62 -7.89 3.19
N LEU A 18 5.77 -7.41 4.42
CA LEU A 18 6.40 -6.12 4.67
C LEU A 18 7.87 -6.13 4.26
N GLN A 19 8.56 -7.25 4.48
CA GLN A 19 9.94 -7.39 4.04
C GLN A 19 10.02 -7.36 2.51
N THR A 20 9.11 -8.04 1.83
CA THR A 20 9.03 -8.01 0.37
C THR A 20 8.79 -6.58 -0.12
N LEU A 21 7.86 -5.85 0.51
CA LEU A 21 7.60 -4.46 0.15
C LEU A 21 8.85 -3.60 0.31
N SER A 22 9.54 -3.76 1.44
CA SER A 22 10.76 -2.99 1.71
C SER A 22 11.82 -3.26 0.64
N ASP A 23 12.10 -4.53 0.36
CA ASP A 23 13.12 -4.92 -0.61
C ASP A 23 12.76 -4.42 -2.01
N GLN A 24 11.51 -4.60 -2.40
CA GLN A 24 11.08 -4.24 -3.74
C GLN A 24 10.95 -2.73 -3.93
N LEU A 25 10.60 -1.98 -2.89
CA LEU A 25 10.56 -0.51 -2.97
C LEU A 25 11.96 0.06 -3.20
N ILE A 26 12.97 -0.54 -2.58
CA ILE A 26 14.36 -0.11 -2.79
C ILE A 26 14.75 -0.32 -4.25
N ILE A 27 14.36 -1.45 -4.85
CA ILE A 27 14.62 -1.73 -6.26
C ILE A 27 13.83 -0.76 -7.15
N LEU A 28 12.57 -0.52 -6.80
CA LEU A 28 11.70 0.37 -7.57
C LEU A 28 12.25 1.79 -7.64
N GLU A 29 12.87 2.24 -6.55
CA GLU A 29 13.49 3.57 -6.52
C GLU A 29 14.56 3.71 -7.61
N LYS A 30 15.32 2.65 -7.85
CA LYS A 30 16.39 2.62 -8.85
C LYS A 30 15.90 2.25 -10.25
N GLU A 31 14.86 1.44 -10.31
CA GLU A 31 14.32 0.91 -11.56
C GLU A 31 12.80 1.10 -11.59
N PRO A 32 12.34 2.35 -11.78
CA PRO A 32 10.90 2.66 -11.65
C PRO A 32 9.97 1.94 -12.62
N ASP A 33 10.50 1.45 -13.72
CA ASP A 33 9.71 0.73 -14.74
C ASP A 33 9.93 -0.78 -14.73
N ASN A 34 10.56 -1.31 -13.67
CA ASN A 34 10.78 -2.76 -13.55
C ASN A 34 9.45 -3.45 -13.27
N SER A 35 8.91 -4.12 -14.28
CA SER A 35 7.58 -4.74 -14.18
C SER A 35 7.52 -5.87 -13.18
N ASP A 36 8.60 -6.64 -13.02
CA ASP A 36 8.63 -7.72 -12.03
C ASP A 36 8.51 -7.15 -10.61
N THR A 37 9.24 -6.07 -10.34
CA THR A 37 9.18 -5.37 -9.06
C THR A 37 7.79 -4.82 -8.80
N ILE A 38 7.19 -4.16 -9.79
CA ILE A 38 5.85 -3.61 -9.69
C ILE A 38 4.84 -4.73 -9.37
N ASN A 39 4.95 -5.87 -10.05
CA ASN A 39 4.08 -7.01 -9.80
C ASN A 39 4.25 -7.59 -8.40
N GLU A 40 5.48 -7.68 -7.91
CA GLU A 40 5.75 -8.19 -6.56
C GLU A 40 5.15 -7.28 -5.50
N ILE A 41 5.28 -5.96 -5.66
CA ILE A 41 4.70 -5.00 -4.72
C ILE A 41 3.17 -5.09 -4.76
N PHE A 42 2.59 -5.20 -5.96
CA PHE A 42 1.14 -5.34 -6.11
C PHE A 42 0.63 -6.58 -5.36
N ARG A 43 1.31 -7.71 -5.53
CA ARG A 43 0.91 -8.96 -4.87
C ARG A 43 1.04 -8.88 -3.36
N ALA A 44 2.12 -8.28 -2.86
CA ALA A 44 2.32 -8.14 -1.41
C ALA A 44 1.23 -7.25 -0.81
N ALA A 45 0.92 -6.13 -1.46
CA ALA A 45 -0.15 -5.24 -1.00
C ALA A 45 -1.51 -5.96 -1.02
N HIS A 46 -1.78 -6.72 -2.09
CA HIS A 46 -3.03 -7.47 -2.21
C HIS A 46 -3.17 -8.50 -1.09
N SER A 47 -2.09 -9.23 -0.80
CA SER A 47 -2.10 -10.23 0.26
C SER A 47 -2.32 -9.59 1.62
N LEU A 48 -1.63 -8.50 1.91
CA LEU A 48 -1.81 -7.77 3.17
C LEU A 48 -3.24 -7.26 3.32
N LYS A 49 -3.81 -6.73 2.23
CA LYS A 49 -5.19 -6.24 2.25
C LYS A 49 -6.15 -7.37 2.64
N GLY A 50 -6.00 -8.54 1.99
CA GLY A 50 -6.85 -9.69 2.28
C GLY A 50 -6.72 -10.17 3.71
N MET A 51 -5.49 -10.26 4.20
CA MET A 51 -5.21 -10.70 5.56
C MET A 51 -5.79 -9.73 6.60
N ALA A 52 -5.58 -8.43 6.39
CA ALA A 52 -6.10 -7.41 7.29
C ALA A 52 -7.63 -7.43 7.31
N GLY A 53 -8.25 -7.59 6.14
CA GLY A 53 -9.69 -7.69 6.03
C GLY A 53 -10.25 -8.88 6.79
N THR A 54 -9.60 -10.05 6.65
CA THR A 54 -10.02 -11.27 7.34
C THR A 54 -9.94 -11.10 8.86
N MET A 55 -8.92 -10.40 9.34
CA MET A 55 -8.73 -10.17 10.78
C MET A 55 -9.52 -8.98 11.32
N GLY A 56 -10.17 -8.21 10.44
CA GLY A 56 -10.97 -7.07 10.85
C GLY A 56 -10.17 -5.80 11.10
N TYR A 57 -8.93 -5.72 10.64
CA TYR A 57 -8.09 -4.52 10.79
C TYR A 57 -8.36 -3.56 9.63
N LYS A 58 -9.39 -2.75 9.79
CA LYS A 58 -9.91 -1.91 8.70
C LYS A 58 -8.98 -0.80 8.27
N ARG A 59 -8.22 -0.22 9.17
CA ARG A 59 -7.26 0.85 8.84
C ARG A 59 -6.14 0.31 7.97
N MET A 60 -5.59 -0.83 8.37
CA MET A 60 -4.56 -1.51 7.60
C MET A 60 -5.11 -1.94 6.24
N GLN A 61 -6.33 -2.47 6.22
CA GLN A 61 -7.01 -2.88 4.99
C GLN A 61 -7.18 -1.68 4.04
N ASN A 62 -7.63 -0.55 4.56
CA ASN A 62 -7.84 0.65 3.74
C ASN A 62 -6.54 1.17 3.13
N LEU A 63 -5.48 1.21 3.91
CA LEU A 63 -4.19 1.69 3.41
C LEU A 63 -3.65 0.76 2.32
N THR A 64 -3.68 -0.54 2.56
CA THR A 64 -3.20 -1.51 1.57
C THR A 64 -4.07 -1.52 0.32
N HIS A 65 -5.38 -1.29 0.47
CA HIS A 65 -6.29 -1.18 -0.67
C HIS A 65 -5.89 0.00 -1.57
N ASP A 66 -5.59 1.15 -0.98
CA ASP A 66 -5.18 2.31 -1.77
C ASP A 66 -3.82 2.11 -2.41
N MET A 67 -2.90 1.43 -1.74
CA MET A 67 -1.62 1.05 -2.35
C MET A 67 -1.84 0.14 -3.55
N GLU A 68 -2.72 -0.84 -3.39
CA GLU A 68 -3.05 -1.77 -4.47
C GLU A 68 -3.62 -1.02 -5.68
N ASN A 69 -4.49 -0.03 -5.42
CA ASN A 69 -5.05 0.78 -6.50
C ASN A 69 -3.98 1.53 -7.28
N VAL A 70 -3.01 2.12 -6.58
CA VAL A 70 -1.89 2.80 -7.21
C VAL A 70 -1.12 1.85 -8.12
N PHE A 71 -0.76 0.67 -7.61
CA PHE A 71 0.01 -0.28 -8.39
C PHE A 71 -0.80 -0.93 -9.51
N SER A 72 -2.11 -1.01 -9.36
CA SER A 72 -2.99 -1.43 -10.46
C SER A 72 -2.89 -0.45 -11.63
N GLU A 73 -2.93 0.86 -11.33
CA GLU A 73 -2.78 1.88 -12.35
C GLU A 73 -1.39 1.88 -12.99
N VAL A 74 -0.36 1.65 -12.19
CA VAL A 74 1.00 1.54 -12.73
C VAL A 74 1.12 0.33 -13.66
N ARG A 75 0.58 -0.82 -13.26
CA ARG A 75 0.61 -2.03 -14.09
C ARG A 75 -0.13 -1.86 -15.40
N ASN A 76 -1.21 -1.10 -15.38
CA ASN A 76 -2.02 -0.88 -16.58
C ASN A 76 -1.47 0.20 -17.50
N GLY A 77 -0.35 0.80 -17.14
CA GLY A 77 0.28 1.84 -17.93
C GLY A 77 -0.38 3.21 -17.82
N ASN A 78 -1.30 3.37 -16.86
CA ASN A 78 -2.01 4.63 -16.67
C ASN A 78 -1.26 5.61 -15.77
N MET A 79 -0.16 5.16 -15.17
CA MET A 79 0.56 5.93 -14.18
C MET A 79 2.01 5.51 -14.19
N GLU A 80 2.92 6.47 -14.09
CA GLU A 80 4.35 6.20 -14.00
C GLU A 80 4.86 6.42 -12.60
N VAL A 81 5.83 5.61 -12.21
CA VAL A 81 6.47 5.72 -10.90
C VAL A 81 7.50 6.85 -10.96
N ASN A 82 7.43 7.76 -10.01
CA ASN A 82 8.42 8.83 -9.86
C ASN A 82 8.90 8.89 -8.40
N SER A 83 9.89 9.75 -8.13
CA SER A 83 10.48 9.82 -6.79
C SER A 83 9.48 10.27 -5.73
N ASN A 84 8.54 11.14 -6.09
CA ASN A 84 7.51 11.60 -5.15
C ASN A 84 6.61 10.44 -4.72
N LEU A 85 6.21 9.61 -5.69
CA LEU A 85 5.40 8.43 -5.39
C LEU A 85 6.18 7.45 -4.51
N VAL A 86 7.45 7.22 -4.83
CA VAL A 86 8.29 6.31 -4.04
C VAL A 86 8.38 6.79 -2.59
N ASP A 87 8.55 8.11 -2.37
CA ASP A 87 8.59 8.67 -1.03
C ASP A 87 7.30 8.37 -0.25
N VAL A 88 6.16 8.54 -0.90
CA VAL A 88 4.86 8.24 -0.26
C VAL A 88 4.74 6.75 0.02
N LEU A 89 5.24 5.90 -0.87
CA LEU A 89 5.19 4.45 -0.66
C LEU A 89 6.04 4.00 0.52
N PHE A 90 7.19 4.65 0.75
CA PHE A 90 7.97 4.39 1.96
C PHE A 90 7.22 4.83 3.22
N GLN A 91 6.46 5.93 3.14
CA GLN A 91 5.60 6.35 4.25
C GLN A 91 4.50 5.31 4.50
N CYS A 92 3.95 4.72 3.44
CA CYS A 92 2.98 3.63 3.57
C CYS A 92 3.59 2.44 4.30
N LEU A 93 4.82 2.07 3.92
CA LEU A 93 5.51 0.96 4.56
C LEU A 93 5.69 1.22 6.05
N ASP A 94 6.13 2.42 6.43
CA ASP A 94 6.28 2.80 7.84
C ASP A 94 4.95 2.70 8.59
N ALA A 95 3.88 3.17 7.98
CA ALA A 95 2.55 3.12 8.59
C ALA A 95 2.09 1.67 8.78
N LEU A 96 2.33 0.82 7.79
CA LEU A 96 1.99 -0.60 7.89
C LEU A 96 2.78 -1.29 8.99
N GLU A 97 4.06 -0.97 9.10
CA GLU A 97 4.91 -1.52 10.16
C GLU A 97 4.40 -1.09 11.53
N THR A 98 3.94 0.14 11.66
CA THR A 98 3.36 0.64 12.90
C THR A 98 2.07 -0.10 13.25
N TYR A 99 1.19 -0.32 12.26
CA TYR A 99 -0.02 -1.12 12.50
C TYR A 99 0.33 -2.52 13.00
N VAL A 100 1.29 -3.19 12.36
CA VAL A 100 1.69 -4.54 12.74
C VAL A 100 2.32 -4.56 14.13
N ASP A 101 3.15 -3.56 14.45
CA ASP A 101 3.75 -3.45 15.78
C ASP A 101 2.69 -3.27 16.86
N ASN A 102 1.70 -2.43 16.60
CA ASN A 102 0.58 -2.23 17.54
C ASN A 102 -0.20 -3.53 17.75
N ILE A 103 -0.45 -4.25 16.65
CA ILE A 103 -1.15 -5.53 16.73
C ILE A 103 -0.36 -6.54 17.55
N ARG A 104 0.96 -6.57 17.37
CA ARG A 104 1.83 -7.47 18.13
C ARG A 104 1.76 -7.19 19.63
N GLU A 105 1.72 -5.92 20.00
CA GLU A 105 1.76 -5.52 21.40
C GLU A 105 0.40 -5.51 22.08
N THR A 106 -0.65 -5.11 21.35
CA THR A 106 -1.97 -4.86 21.94
C THR A 106 -3.11 -5.64 21.28
N GLN A 107 -2.83 -6.37 20.19
CA GLN A 107 -3.81 -7.08 19.37
C GLN A 107 -4.76 -6.12 18.64
N ASP A 108 -4.41 -4.85 18.57
CA ASP A 108 -5.19 -3.81 17.89
C ASP A 108 -4.26 -2.95 17.05
N GLU A 109 -4.70 -2.58 15.84
CA GLU A 109 -3.90 -1.79 14.91
C GLU A 109 -3.67 -0.35 15.36
N GLY A 110 -4.43 0.11 16.33
CA GLY A 110 -4.39 1.50 16.78
C GLY A 110 -5.48 2.33 16.14
N THR A 111 -5.38 3.64 16.28
CA THR A 111 -6.44 4.55 15.83
C THR A 111 -6.00 5.53 14.74
N ASP A 112 -4.77 5.42 14.24
CA ASP A 112 -4.28 6.32 13.20
C ASP A 112 -4.78 5.88 11.83
N ASP A 113 -5.63 6.68 11.20
CA ASP A 113 -6.19 6.38 9.88
C ASP A 113 -5.21 6.70 8.75
N ASN A 114 -4.08 7.35 9.05
CA ASN A 114 -3.06 7.75 8.07
C ASN A 114 -3.67 8.52 6.90
N GLU A 115 -4.61 9.43 7.20
CA GLU A 115 -5.31 10.21 6.19
C GLU A 115 -4.38 10.97 5.25
N PRO A 116 -3.31 11.63 5.73
CA PRO A 116 -2.42 12.35 4.81
C PRO A 116 -1.78 11.43 3.76
N ILE A 117 -1.42 10.22 4.16
CA ILE A 117 -0.82 9.24 3.23
C ILE A 117 -1.85 8.78 2.22
N ILE A 118 -3.05 8.45 2.69
CA ILE A 118 -4.15 8.00 1.83
C ILE A 118 -4.52 9.10 0.83
N LYS A 119 -4.59 10.35 1.28
CA LYS A 119 -4.85 11.48 0.39
C LYS A 119 -3.78 11.63 -0.66
N ALA A 120 -2.52 11.45 -0.27
CA ALA A 120 -1.40 11.54 -1.20
C ALA A 120 -1.49 10.45 -2.28
N LEU A 121 -1.80 9.21 -1.88
CA LEU A 121 -1.97 8.12 -2.84
C LEU A 121 -3.08 8.41 -3.83
N ASN A 122 -4.22 8.86 -3.33
CA ASN A 122 -5.36 9.17 -4.19
C ASN A 122 -5.09 10.37 -5.09
N ALA A 123 -4.29 11.32 -4.62
CA ALA A 123 -3.89 12.46 -5.43
C ALA A 123 -3.04 12.03 -6.63
N PHE A 124 -2.15 11.05 -6.44
CA PHE A 124 -1.37 10.52 -7.56
C PHE A 124 -2.26 9.88 -8.61
N ILE A 125 -3.23 9.08 -8.18
CA ILE A 125 -4.18 8.46 -9.10
C ILE A 125 -4.97 9.51 -9.86
N ALA A 126 -5.47 10.51 -9.14
CA ALA A 126 -6.30 11.57 -9.74
C ALA A 126 -5.51 12.39 -10.75
N SER A 127 -4.27 12.75 -10.42
CA SER A 127 -3.48 13.62 -11.31
C SER A 127 -3.02 12.86 -12.56
N GLU A 128 -2.54 11.64 -12.40
CA GLU A 128 -2.04 10.86 -13.55
C GLU A 128 -3.17 10.32 -14.41
N GLY A 129 -4.22 9.79 -13.76
CA GLY A 129 -5.34 9.23 -14.49
C GLY A 129 -6.13 10.27 -15.28
N LYS A 130 -6.19 11.49 -14.76
CA LYS A 130 -6.93 12.59 -15.41
C LYS A 130 -6.05 13.44 -16.33
N GLY A 131 -4.76 13.40 -16.13
CA GLY A 131 -3.83 14.16 -16.95
C GLY A 131 -3.91 13.80 -18.42
N ASN A 132 -4.39 12.66 -18.71
CA ASN A 132 -4.58 12.18 -20.06
C ASN A 132 -5.87 12.67 -20.70
N CYS A 133 -6.72 13.23 -19.90
CA CYS A 133 -7.96 13.81 -20.39
C CYS A 133 -7.77 15.27 -20.65
N LEU A 134 -7.41 15.63 -20.00
CA LEU A 134 -7.69 16.62 -19.67
C LEU A 134 -7.90 17.39 -19.51
N LEU A 135 -7.78 17.73 -19.66
CA LEU A 135 -8.11 18.32 -19.03
C LEU A 135 -8.68 18.82 -18.69
N TYR A 136 -9.04 18.68 -18.60
CA TYR A 136 -9.87 18.96 -17.89
C TYR A 136 -10.19 19.32 -17.23
N THR A 137 -10.13 19.36 -17.30
CA THR A 137 -10.67 19.52 -16.48
C THR A 137 -11.10 19.68 -15.82
N SER A 138 -11.08 19.78 -15.85
CA SER A 138 -11.67 19.81 -15.09
C SER A 138 -12.04 19.97 -14.55
N PRO A 139 -12.21 20.14 -14.51
CA PRO A 139 -12.81 20.29 -13.81
C PRO A 139 -13.10 20.40 -13.30
N SER A 140 -12.95 20.33 -13.55
CA SER A 140 -13.41 20.25 -13.01
C SER A 140 -13.64 20.41 -12.67
N PRO A 141 -13.69 20.63 -12.68
CA PRO A 141 -14.12 20.71 -12.12
C PRO A 141 -14.32 20.79 -11.86
#